data_bdf054342bd759499158e338075bd906
#
_entry.id   bdf054342bd759499158e338075bd906
#
_cell.length_a   1.000
_cell.length_b   1.000
_cell.length_c   1.000
_cell.angle_alpha   90.00
_cell.angle_beta   90.00
_cell.angle_gamma   90.00
#
_symmetry.space_group_name_H-M   'P 1'
#
loop_
_entity.id
_entity.type
_entity.pdbx_description
1 polymer ?
#
loop_
_entity_poly.entity_id
_entity_poly.type
_entity_poly.pdbx_seq_one_letter_code
_entity_poly.pdbx_strand_id
1 'polypeptide(L)'
;MVGEVCDYCELDEKHVFYSKSPLDLSFVFQIQDKLRDRQELFFEKRVSQQSPDLDVMKPLIPQILEKDVLLSYPYESIRPFLNLLQEAARDPKVNAIRMTLYRLAKNSKVVEALVEAAENGKQVEVLVELKARFDEENNIEWSRTLEDAGCHVVYGVDGLKVHSKLCLITRKDGGRIQYITQI
;
A
#
# COMPACT_ATOMS: atom_id res chain seq x y z
N MET A 1 3.39 -35.57 10.72
CA MET A 1 3.65 -34.09 10.57
C MET A 1 4.96 -33.77 9.86
N VAL A 2 6.17 -34.19 10.36
CA VAL A 2 7.44 -33.95 9.60
C VAL A 2 7.47 -34.75 8.31
N GLY A 3 7.10 -36.06 8.33
CA GLY A 3 7.02 -36.88 7.12
C GLY A 3 6.08 -36.32 6.07
N GLU A 4 4.86 -35.88 6.45
CA GLU A 4 3.88 -35.25 5.54
C GLU A 4 4.43 -33.99 4.87
N VAL A 5 5.22 -33.18 5.61
CA VAL A 5 5.88 -32.01 5.04
C VAL A 5 6.98 -32.41 4.06
N CYS A 6 7.77 -33.44 4.42
CA CYS A 6 8.79 -33.95 3.51
C CYS A 6 8.20 -34.49 2.22
N ASP A 7 7.11 -35.27 2.32
CA ASP A 7 6.39 -35.80 1.16
C ASP A 7 5.83 -34.66 0.28
N TYR A 8 5.21 -33.65 0.91
CA TYR A 8 4.66 -32.50 0.20
C TYR A 8 5.75 -31.66 -0.51
N CYS A 9 6.93 -31.54 0.13
CA CYS A 9 8.04 -30.76 -0.42
C CYS A 9 9.02 -31.60 -1.28
N GLU A 10 8.74 -32.87 -1.48
CA GLU A 10 9.62 -33.83 -2.19
C GLU A 10 11.05 -33.86 -1.59
N LEU A 11 11.15 -33.87 -0.25
CA LEU A 11 12.40 -33.85 0.49
C LEU A 11 12.70 -35.20 1.14
N ASP A 12 13.94 -35.65 1.05
CA ASP A 12 14.45 -36.80 1.82
C ASP A 12 14.73 -36.37 3.28
N GLU A 13 14.74 -37.32 4.23
CA GLU A 13 15.09 -37.11 5.63
C GLU A 13 16.46 -36.46 5.81
N LYS A 14 17.42 -36.70 4.92
CA LYS A 14 18.75 -36.07 4.92
C LYS A 14 18.72 -34.53 4.78
N HIS A 15 17.59 -33.97 4.32
CA HIS A 15 17.37 -32.53 4.17
C HIS A 15 16.67 -31.92 5.40
N VAL A 16 16.36 -32.73 6.43
CA VAL A 16 15.67 -32.29 7.64
C VAL A 16 16.69 -32.09 8.76
N PHE A 17 16.74 -30.85 9.26
CA PHE A 17 17.62 -30.46 10.36
C PHE A 17 16.78 -30.04 11.57
N TYR A 18 17.10 -30.58 12.74
CA TYR A 18 16.43 -30.24 13.97
C TYR A 18 17.26 -29.22 14.77
N SER A 19 16.67 -28.06 15.07
CA SER A 19 17.27 -27.06 15.95
C SER A 19 16.60 -27.11 17.33
N LYS A 20 17.41 -26.97 18.40
CA LYS A 20 16.92 -26.84 19.78
C LYS A 20 16.55 -25.40 20.14
N SER A 21 16.97 -24.43 19.34
CA SER A 21 16.69 -23.01 19.52
C SER A 21 15.72 -22.53 18.48
N PRO A 22 14.98 -21.43 18.72
CA PRO A 22 14.18 -20.75 17.70
C PRO A 22 15.03 -20.46 16.46
N LEU A 23 14.45 -20.70 15.28
CA LEU A 23 15.11 -20.38 14.01
C LEU A 23 14.95 -18.89 13.73
N ASP A 24 16.07 -18.21 13.56
CA ASP A 24 16.12 -16.88 12.98
C ASP A 24 16.92 -16.95 11.68
N LEU A 25 16.22 -16.78 10.55
CA LEU A 25 16.81 -16.80 9.22
C LEU A 25 17.11 -15.39 8.69
N SER A 26 16.97 -14.35 9.50
CA SER A 26 17.20 -12.96 9.09
C SER A 26 18.64 -12.69 8.64
N PHE A 27 19.62 -13.48 9.13
CA PHE A 27 21.01 -13.40 8.69
C PHE A 27 21.19 -13.61 7.17
N VAL A 28 20.24 -14.27 6.50
CA VAL A 28 20.27 -14.48 5.05
C VAL A 28 20.26 -13.14 4.31
N PHE A 29 19.58 -12.11 4.82
CA PHE A 29 19.61 -10.78 4.22
C PHE A 29 21.01 -10.15 4.26
N GLN A 30 21.81 -10.42 5.31
CA GLN A 30 23.19 -9.96 5.39
C GLN A 30 24.10 -10.69 4.39
N ILE A 31 23.85 -11.97 4.13
CA ILE A 31 24.53 -12.73 3.08
C ILE A 31 24.16 -12.16 1.71
N GLN A 32 22.87 -11.93 1.46
CA GLN A 32 22.36 -11.33 0.23
C GLN A 32 23.03 -9.98 -0.06
N ASP A 33 23.18 -9.14 0.98
CA ASP A 33 23.82 -7.84 0.84
C ASP A 33 25.30 -7.93 0.45
N LYS A 34 26.01 -8.94 0.94
CA LYS A 34 27.43 -9.18 0.61
C LYS A 34 27.62 -9.81 -0.79
N LEU A 35 26.59 -10.40 -1.34
CA LEU A 35 26.62 -11.05 -2.65
C LEU A 35 25.99 -10.23 -3.77
N ARG A 36 25.73 -8.93 -3.53
CA ARG A 36 25.06 -8.05 -4.52
C ARG A 36 25.76 -7.93 -5.87
N ASP A 37 27.07 -8.15 -5.91
CA ASP A 37 27.89 -8.16 -7.13
C ASP A 37 27.75 -9.47 -7.92
N ARG A 38 27.21 -10.53 -7.31
CA ARG A 38 27.01 -11.85 -7.91
C ARG A 38 25.61 -11.93 -8.54
N GLN A 39 25.41 -11.26 -9.68
CA GLN A 39 24.09 -11.13 -10.31
C GLN A 39 23.46 -12.47 -10.70
N GLU A 40 24.27 -13.50 -10.96
CA GLU A 40 23.80 -14.86 -11.27
C GLU A 40 23.07 -15.56 -10.12
N LEU A 41 23.18 -15.03 -8.89
CA LEU A 41 22.48 -15.54 -7.71
C LEU A 41 21.13 -14.86 -7.46
N PHE A 42 20.77 -13.88 -8.27
CA PHE A 42 19.55 -13.09 -8.11
C PHE A 42 18.63 -13.27 -9.30
N PHE A 43 17.34 -13.20 -9.02
CA PHE A 43 16.36 -13.08 -10.10
C PHE A 43 16.50 -11.74 -10.80
N GLU A 44 16.24 -11.73 -12.12
CA GLU A 44 16.19 -10.49 -12.88
C GLU A 44 15.20 -9.50 -12.26
N LYS A 45 15.63 -8.25 -12.16
CA LYS A 45 14.78 -7.18 -11.62
C LYS A 45 13.64 -6.91 -12.57
N ARG A 46 12.43 -7.27 -12.16
CA ARG A 46 11.22 -6.93 -12.90
C ARG A 46 10.86 -5.47 -12.69
N VAL A 47 10.48 -4.80 -13.77
CA VAL A 47 10.00 -3.42 -13.77
C VAL A 47 8.49 -3.46 -14.04
N SER A 48 7.72 -2.79 -13.18
CA SER A 48 6.27 -2.68 -13.37
C SER A 48 5.96 -1.92 -14.66
N GLN A 49 4.99 -2.43 -15.41
CA GLN A 49 4.55 -1.88 -16.69
C GLN A 49 3.46 -0.83 -16.48
N GLN A 50 3.26 0.02 -17.47
CA GLN A 50 2.11 0.92 -17.48
C GLN A 50 0.86 0.12 -17.86
N SER A 51 -0.27 0.44 -17.19
CA SER A 51 -1.54 -0.14 -17.60
C SER A 51 -1.95 0.40 -18.96
N PRO A 52 -2.42 -0.45 -19.88
CA PRO A 52 -2.95 -0.01 -21.16
C PRO A 52 -4.29 0.74 -21.03
N ASP A 53 -4.95 0.60 -19.87
CA ASP A 53 -6.27 1.16 -19.61
C ASP A 53 -6.25 2.63 -19.18
N LEU A 54 -5.09 3.15 -18.74
CA LEU A 54 -4.92 4.50 -18.22
C LEU A 54 -3.77 5.23 -18.89
N ASP A 55 -4.03 6.45 -19.34
CA ASP A 55 -3.01 7.39 -19.79
C ASP A 55 -2.58 8.29 -18.62
N VAL A 56 -1.44 7.96 -18.01
CA VAL A 56 -0.92 8.71 -16.85
C VAL A 56 -0.42 10.12 -17.18
N MET A 57 -0.37 10.48 -18.47
CA MET A 57 -0.03 11.83 -18.92
C MET A 57 -1.25 12.75 -19.00
N LYS A 58 -2.46 12.21 -18.81
CA LYS A 58 -3.72 12.93 -18.76
C LYS A 58 -4.35 12.85 -17.38
N PRO A 59 -5.27 13.77 -17.05
CA PRO A 59 -6.05 13.68 -15.82
C PRO A 59 -6.72 12.30 -15.67
N LEU A 60 -6.61 11.71 -14.48
CA LEU A 60 -7.09 10.35 -14.22
C LEU A 60 -8.56 10.30 -13.78
N ILE A 61 -9.02 11.32 -13.05
CA ILE A 61 -10.42 11.39 -12.60
C ILE A 61 -11.40 11.23 -13.78
N PRO A 62 -11.28 11.97 -14.91
CA PRO A 62 -12.17 11.77 -16.05
C PRO A 62 -12.14 10.34 -16.61
N GLN A 63 -10.95 9.73 -16.71
CA GLN A 63 -10.80 8.39 -17.26
C GLN A 63 -11.48 7.33 -16.37
N ILE A 64 -11.35 7.46 -15.05
CA ILE A 64 -11.95 6.54 -14.07
C ILE A 64 -13.48 6.75 -13.99
N LEU A 65 -13.99 7.95 -14.24
CA LEU A 65 -15.41 8.21 -14.30
C LEU A 65 -16.09 7.63 -15.56
N GLU A 66 -15.32 7.29 -16.59
CA GLU A 66 -15.83 6.68 -17.82
C GLU A 66 -15.95 5.15 -17.71
N LYS A 67 -15.01 4.49 -16.99
CA LYS A 67 -14.99 3.04 -16.85
C LYS A 67 -14.26 2.59 -15.59
N ASP A 68 -14.61 1.41 -15.10
CA ASP A 68 -13.84 0.72 -14.08
C ASP A 68 -12.49 0.26 -14.63
N VAL A 69 -11.45 0.33 -13.81
CA VAL A 69 -10.08 -0.02 -14.18
C VAL A 69 -9.52 -1.05 -13.21
N LEU A 70 -8.98 -2.14 -13.75
CA LEU A 70 -8.25 -3.13 -12.97
C LEU A 70 -6.75 -2.91 -13.13
N LEU A 71 -6.03 -2.81 -12.00
CA LEU A 71 -4.56 -2.75 -11.96
C LEU A 71 -4.00 -3.97 -11.25
N SER A 72 -3.13 -4.71 -11.94
CA SER A 72 -2.51 -5.95 -11.43
C SER A 72 -1.16 -5.67 -10.79
N TYR A 73 -1.14 -5.37 -9.49
CA TYR A 73 0.11 -5.18 -8.74
C TYR A 73 0.81 -6.50 -8.41
N PRO A 74 2.14 -6.54 -8.41
CA PRO A 74 3.13 -5.48 -8.72
C PRO A 74 3.54 -5.41 -10.21
N TYR A 75 2.85 -6.12 -11.09
CA TYR A 75 3.18 -6.21 -12.52
C TYR A 75 2.88 -4.90 -13.24
N GLU A 76 1.78 -4.27 -12.91
CA GLU A 76 1.46 -2.92 -13.32
C GLU A 76 1.88 -1.90 -12.27
N SER A 77 2.15 -0.67 -12.72
CA SER A 77 2.63 0.41 -11.88
C SER A 77 1.55 0.93 -10.94
N ILE A 78 1.92 1.23 -9.69
CA ILE A 78 1.06 1.93 -8.73
C ILE A 78 0.94 3.45 -9.04
N ARG A 79 1.73 3.97 -9.97
CA ARG A 79 1.73 5.41 -10.31
C ARG A 79 0.34 5.97 -10.64
N PRO A 80 -0.54 5.28 -11.39
CA PRO A 80 -1.89 5.80 -11.63
C PRO A 80 -2.64 6.08 -10.34
N PHE A 81 -2.59 5.18 -9.35
CA PHE A 81 -3.25 5.41 -8.07
C PHE A 81 -2.65 6.60 -7.29
N LEU A 82 -1.32 6.73 -7.27
CA LEU A 82 -0.66 7.86 -6.62
C LEU A 82 -0.99 9.19 -7.29
N ASN A 83 -1.02 9.22 -8.62
CA ASN A 83 -1.39 10.40 -9.39
C ASN A 83 -2.88 10.75 -9.17
N LEU A 84 -3.76 9.75 -9.09
CA LEU A 84 -5.17 9.96 -8.76
C LEU A 84 -5.34 10.62 -7.39
N LEU A 85 -4.61 10.19 -6.38
CA LEU A 85 -4.63 10.82 -5.05
C LEU A 85 -4.14 12.27 -5.09
N GLN A 86 -3.05 12.55 -5.81
CA GLN A 86 -2.54 13.91 -5.99
C GLN A 86 -3.51 14.79 -6.78
N GLU A 87 -4.13 14.26 -7.83
CA GLU A 87 -5.18 14.96 -8.58
C GLU A 87 -6.37 15.27 -7.69
N ALA A 88 -6.83 14.29 -6.90
CA ALA A 88 -7.92 14.46 -5.94
C ALA A 88 -7.60 15.49 -4.85
N ALA A 89 -6.36 15.55 -4.37
CA ALA A 89 -5.92 16.54 -3.40
C ALA A 89 -6.05 17.97 -3.92
N ARG A 90 -5.91 18.17 -5.23
CA ARG A 90 -5.93 19.49 -5.89
C ARG A 90 -7.24 19.84 -6.58
N ASP A 91 -8.07 18.87 -6.96
CA ASP A 91 -9.35 19.12 -7.63
C ASP A 91 -10.31 19.86 -6.70
N PRO A 92 -10.75 21.09 -7.03
CA PRO A 92 -11.68 21.86 -6.19
C PRO A 92 -13.06 21.21 -6.06
N LYS A 93 -13.39 20.24 -6.91
CA LYS A 93 -14.64 19.49 -6.85
C LYS A 93 -14.58 18.33 -5.86
N VAL A 94 -13.40 17.88 -5.43
CA VAL A 94 -13.24 16.86 -4.40
C VAL A 94 -13.48 17.48 -3.03
N ASN A 95 -14.38 16.88 -2.27
CA ASN A 95 -14.76 17.34 -0.92
C ASN A 95 -14.12 16.49 0.18
N ALA A 96 -14.00 15.18 -0.05
CA ALA A 96 -13.48 14.29 0.96
C ALA A 96 -12.67 13.13 0.36
N ILE A 97 -11.68 12.67 1.14
CA ILE A 97 -10.92 11.44 0.88
C ILE A 97 -10.96 10.60 2.16
N ARG A 98 -11.40 9.34 2.04
CA ARG A 98 -11.41 8.36 3.13
C ARG A 98 -10.55 7.18 2.75
N MET A 99 -9.67 6.76 3.65
CA MET A 99 -8.71 5.70 3.33
C MET A 99 -8.39 4.81 4.51
N THR A 100 -8.21 3.51 4.26
CA THR A 100 -7.64 2.59 5.24
C THR A 100 -6.14 2.46 5.00
N LEU A 101 -5.34 2.56 6.06
CA LEU A 101 -3.88 2.42 6.02
C LEU A 101 -3.44 1.24 6.88
N TYR A 102 -2.62 0.35 6.31
CA TYR A 102 -2.09 -0.82 7.01
C TYR A 102 -0.58 -0.75 7.16
N ARG A 103 0.16 -0.69 6.07
CA ARG A 103 1.62 -0.51 6.04
C ARG A 103 1.99 0.58 5.07
N LEU A 104 2.85 1.47 5.51
CA LEU A 104 3.28 2.62 4.73
C LEU A 104 4.81 2.61 4.56
N ALA A 105 5.29 3.01 3.40
CA ALA A 105 6.70 3.22 3.17
C ALA A 105 7.20 4.42 4.01
N LYS A 106 8.49 4.46 4.35
CA LYS A 106 9.11 5.59 5.09
C LYS A 106 8.91 6.94 4.39
N ASN A 107 8.87 6.96 3.05
CA ASN A 107 8.58 8.15 2.24
C ASN A 107 7.30 7.87 1.46
N SER A 108 6.17 7.88 2.15
CA SER A 108 4.88 7.49 1.59
C SER A 108 4.26 8.60 0.76
N LYS A 109 4.23 8.41 -0.57
CA LYS A 109 3.51 9.31 -1.48
C LYS A 109 2.00 9.37 -1.22
N VAL A 110 1.45 8.32 -0.62
CA VAL A 110 0.05 8.30 -0.18
C VAL A 110 -0.16 9.31 0.94
N VAL A 111 0.71 9.30 1.97
CA VAL A 111 0.60 10.26 3.08
C VAL A 111 0.82 11.68 2.60
N GLU A 112 1.82 11.92 1.75
CA GLU A 112 2.05 13.25 1.14
C GLU A 112 0.78 13.78 0.45
N ALA A 113 0.09 12.94 -0.32
CA ALA A 113 -1.13 13.34 -1.02
C ALA A 113 -2.31 13.59 -0.05
N LEU A 114 -2.43 12.82 1.03
CA LEU A 114 -3.48 13.01 2.04
C LEU A 114 -3.25 14.29 2.85
N VAL A 115 -2.00 14.58 3.21
CA VAL A 115 -1.60 15.87 3.84
C VAL A 115 -1.94 17.04 2.92
N GLU A 116 -1.52 16.98 1.65
CA GLU A 116 -1.83 18.02 0.66
C GLU A 116 -3.35 18.22 0.52
N ALA A 117 -4.13 17.13 0.55
CA ALA A 117 -5.58 17.21 0.49
C ALA A 117 -6.18 17.96 1.69
N ALA A 118 -5.71 17.65 2.91
CA ALA A 118 -6.16 18.32 4.13
C ALA A 118 -5.77 19.81 4.13
N GLU A 119 -4.53 20.15 3.75
CA GLU A 119 -4.06 21.53 3.60
C GLU A 119 -4.86 22.32 2.55
N ASN A 120 -5.35 21.64 1.50
CA ASN A 120 -6.27 22.23 0.51
C ASN A 120 -7.73 22.25 0.97
N GLY A 121 -8.00 22.04 2.26
CA GLY A 121 -9.33 22.17 2.88
C GLY A 121 -10.28 21.01 2.61
N LYS A 122 -9.79 19.86 2.18
CA LYS A 122 -10.60 18.66 1.99
C LYS A 122 -10.80 17.92 3.31
N GLN A 123 -11.95 17.28 3.48
CA GLN A 123 -12.16 16.38 4.61
C GLN A 123 -11.39 15.09 4.37
N VAL A 124 -10.36 14.84 5.17
CA VAL A 124 -9.54 13.62 5.09
C VAL A 124 -9.77 12.78 6.33
N GLU A 125 -10.26 11.56 6.13
CA GLU A 125 -10.49 10.58 7.21
C GLU A 125 -9.65 9.35 6.93
N VAL A 126 -8.86 8.93 7.92
CA VAL A 126 -7.92 7.80 7.76
C VAL A 126 -8.12 6.81 8.88
N LEU A 127 -8.38 5.57 8.53
CA LEU A 127 -8.42 4.45 9.48
C LEU A 127 -7.08 3.72 9.45
N VAL A 128 -6.30 3.82 10.53
CA VAL A 128 -4.94 3.26 10.64
C VAL A 128 -4.93 2.00 11.49
N GLU A 129 -4.35 0.91 10.99
CA GLU A 129 -4.05 -0.27 11.78
C GLU A 129 -2.69 -0.11 12.48
N LEU A 130 -2.71 0.21 13.78
CA LEU A 130 -1.46 0.40 14.55
C LEU A 130 -0.68 -0.90 14.73
N LYS A 131 -1.38 -2.05 14.85
CA LYS A 131 -0.74 -3.35 15.08
C LYS A 131 -0.34 -4.03 13.76
N ALA A 132 0.14 -3.26 12.79
CA ALA A 132 0.75 -3.80 11.59
C ALA A 132 2.14 -4.34 11.95
N ARG A 133 2.27 -5.68 12.03
CA ARG A 133 3.48 -6.37 12.48
C ARG A 133 4.75 -5.83 11.79
N PHE A 134 5.75 -5.41 12.59
CA PHE A 134 7.04 -4.82 12.21
C PHE A 134 7.00 -3.37 11.65
N ASP A 135 5.84 -2.71 11.65
CA ASP A 135 5.69 -1.34 11.14
C ASP A 135 5.00 -0.41 12.16
N GLU A 136 4.90 -0.83 13.43
CA GLU A 136 4.17 -0.10 14.46
C GLU A 136 4.72 1.33 14.66
N GLU A 137 6.03 1.48 14.79
CA GLU A 137 6.66 2.81 14.98
C GLU A 137 6.41 3.72 13.79
N ASN A 138 6.60 3.21 12.59
CA ASN A 138 6.38 3.96 11.36
C ASN A 138 4.91 4.40 11.21
N ASN A 139 3.95 3.52 11.57
CA ASN A 139 2.53 3.86 11.50
C ASN A 139 2.14 4.92 12.55
N ILE A 140 2.77 4.92 13.74
CA ILE A 140 2.57 5.96 14.76
C ILE A 140 3.09 7.31 14.26
N GLU A 141 4.28 7.35 13.65
CA GLU A 141 4.87 8.57 13.10
C GLU A 141 3.98 9.18 12.01
N TRP A 142 3.52 8.36 11.06
CA TRP A 142 2.61 8.81 10.01
C TRP A 142 1.25 9.26 10.52
N SER A 143 0.72 8.58 11.55
CA SER A 143 -0.54 9.00 12.17
C SER A 143 -0.45 10.40 12.74
N ARG A 144 0.64 10.73 13.44
CA ARG A 144 0.90 12.08 13.95
C ARG A 144 1.01 13.11 12.82
N THR A 145 1.76 12.78 11.76
CA THR A 145 1.89 13.66 10.59
C THR A 145 0.53 13.99 9.96
N LEU A 146 -0.35 12.99 9.87
CA LEU A 146 -1.71 13.17 9.34
C LEU A 146 -2.57 14.02 10.29
N GLU A 147 -2.51 13.79 11.61
CA GLU A 147 -3.23 14.59 12.61
C GLU A 147 -2.77 16.06 12.60
N ASP A 148 -1.45 16.29 12.56
CA ASP A 148 -0.86 17.63 12.50
C ASP A 148 -1.29 18.40 11.24
N ALA A 149 -1.54 17.71 10.15
CA ALA A 149 -2.08 18.28 8.91
C ALA A 149 -3.61 18.49 8.94
N GLY A 150 -4.28 18.11 10.02
CA GLY A 150 -5.73 18.27 10.18
C GLY A 150 -6.56 17.13 9.64
N CYS A 151 -5.97 15.96 9.34
CA CYS A 151 -6.71 14.76 9.02
C CYS A 151 -7.39 14.19 10.27
N HIS A 152 -8.58 13.62 10.10
CA HIS A 152 -9.23 12.83 11.13
C HIS A 152 -8.69 11.39 11.11
N VAL A 153 -7.89 11.03 12.12
CA VAL A 153 -7.29 9.70 12.21
C VAL A 153 -8.07 8.84 13.20
N VAL A 154 -8.48 7.65 12.75
CA VAL A 154 -9.14 6.63 13.57
C VAL A 154 -8.18 5.46 13.76
N TYR A 155 -7.97 5.04 15.02
CA TYR A 155 -7.01 4.01 15.38
C TYR A 155 -7.71 2.66 15.55
N GLY A 156 -7.77 1.90 14.45
CA GLY A 156 -8.33 0.55 14.47
C GLY A 156 -9.81 0.48 14.81
N VAL A 157 -10.28 -0.74 15.04
CA VAL A 157 -11.61 -1.06 15.55
C VAL A 157 -11.44 -2.11 16.64
N ASP A 158 -12.03 -1.88 17.82
CA ASP A 158 -11.90 -2.80 18.96
C ASP A 158 -12.34 -4.22 18.60
N GLY A 159 -11.48 -5.19 18.93
CA GLY A 159 -11.71 -6.62 18.68
C GLY A 159 -11.56 -7.05 17.21
N LEU A 160 -11.27 -6.13 16.28
CA LEU A 160 -11.09 -6.42 14.87
C LEU A 160 -9.72 -5.95 14.38
N LYS A 161 -9.28 -6.55 13.28
CA LYS A 161 -8.09 -6.10 12.56
C LYS A 161 -8.48 -5.45 11.24
N VAL A 162 -8.01 -4.23 11.03
CA VAL A 162 -8.25 -3.50 9.78
C VAL A 162 -7.23 -3.98 8.73
N HIS A 163 -7.67 -4.81 7.80
CA HIS A 163 -6.79 -5.36 6.76
C HIS A 163 -7.21 -4.99 5.33
N SER A 164 -8.40 -4.45 5.13
CA SER A 164 -8.84 -3.95 3.82
C SER A 164 -7.99 -2.76 3.37
N LYS A 165 -7.73 -2.64 2.07
CA LYS A 165 -7.07 -1.51 1.44
C LYS A 165 -8.13 -0.79 0.62
N LEU A 166 -8.70 0.25 1.21
CA LEU A 166 -9.81 0.99 0.63
C LEU A 166 -9.46 2.46 0.53
N CYS A 167 -9.81 3.07 -0.58
CA CYS A 167 -9.78 4.52 -0.74
C CYS A 167 -11.09 4.96 -1.39
N LEU A 168 -11.78 5.90 -0.76
CA LEU A 168 -12.99 6.52 -1.28
C LEU A 168 -12.78 8.02 -1.45
N ILE A 169 -12.85 8.49 -2.69
CA ILE A 169 -12.82 9.91 -3.03
C ILE A 169 -14.26 10.35 -3.32
N THR A 170 -14.71 11.39 -2.61
CA THR A 170 -16.03 11.99 -2.82
C THR A 170 -15.86 13.33 -3.53
N ARG A 171 -16.51 13.47 -4.68
CA ARG A 171 -16.44 14.64 -5.55
C ARG A 171 -17.85 15.17 -5.83
N LYS A 172 -18.01 16.49 -5.92
CA LYS A 172 -19.27 17.14 -6.26
C LYS A 172 -19.10 17.95 -7.55
N ASP A 173 -19.84 17.58 -8.58
CA ASP A 173 -19.80 18.24 -9.87
C ASP A 173 -21.23 18.57 -10.36
N GLY A 174 -21.49 19.85 -10.63
CA GLY A 174 -22.79 20.31 -11.11
C GLY A 174 -23.98 19.89 -10.23
N GLY A 175 -23.80 19.81 -8.90
CA GLY A 175 -24.83 19.36 -7.95
C GLY A 175 -24.93 17.84 -7.79
N ARG A 176 -24.22 17.04 -8.57
CA ARG A 176 -24.15 15.58 -8.46
C ARG A 176 -22.97 15.17 -7.59
N ILE A 177 -23.17 14.16 -6.75
CA ILE A 177 -22.09 13.51 -5.99
C ILE A 177 -21.57 12.36 -6.83
N GLN A 178 -20.24 12.29 -6.95
CA GLN A 178 -19.51 11.23 -7.64
C GLN A 178 -18.60 10.54 -6.61
N TYR A 179 -18.55 9.22 -6.67
CA TYR A 179 -17.70 8.41 -5.83
C TYR A 179 -16.69 7.67 -6.70
N ILE A 180 -15.41 7.79 -6.34
CA ILE A 180 -14.34 7.00 -6.94
C ILE A 180 -13.80 6.12 -5.83
N THR A 181 -13.86 4.81 -6.02
CA THR A 181 -13.45 3.83 -5.02
C THR A 181 -12.33 2.97 -5.56
N GLN A 182 -11.25 2.86 -4.80
CA GLN A 182 -10.19 1.88 -5.04
C GLN A 182 -10.27 0.82 -3.93
N ILE A 183 -10.21 -0.45 -4.34
CA ILE A 183 -10.30 -1.63 -3.48
C ILE A 183 -9.03 -2.46 -3.65
#